data_6eb8c23f218b56d9620f08e38d11d0e8
#
_entry.id   6eb8c23f218b56d9620f08e38d11d0e8
#
_cell.length_a   1.000
_cell.length_b   1.000
_cell.length_c   1.000
_cell.angle_alpha   90.00
_cell.angle_beta   90.00
_cell.angle_gamma   90.00
#
_symmetry.space_group_name_H-M   'P 1'
#
loop_
_entity.id
_entity.type
_entity.pdbx_description
1 polymer ?
#
loop_
_entity_poly.entity_id
_entity_poly.type
_entity_poly.pdbx_seq_one_letter_code
_entity_poly.pdbx_strand_id
1 'polypeptide(L)'
;PGIVKASMAMPDIHWGYGFPIGGVAAMDTKEGVISPGGVGYDINCLSGETAVLHRLGYRRRLSDIVEKSLTDDVRCYRLNQPQIQAAAIAATLRKRPTTSVLELTTVTGRRIIGTADHPFLTPAGMRLLGSLQAGDAVAADPFEGVCYERPSRNVLVDEEDVRGFLNLDPGNTEENA
;
A
#
# COMPACT_ATOMS: atom_id res chain seq x y z
N PRO A 1 26.78 -13.27 -8.75
CA PRO A 1 27.05 -14.08 -7.58
C PRO A 1 25.77 -14.77 -7.10
N GLY A 2 25.86 -15.98 -6.55
CA GLY A 2 24.77 -16.68 -5.89
C GLY A 2 23.69 -17.28 -6.80
N ILE A 3 23.93 -17.47 -8.09
CA ILE A 3 23.06 -18.27 -8.95
C ILE A 3 23.22 -19.74 -8.56
N VAL A 4 22.10 -20.39 -8.17
CA VAL A 4 22.14 -21.77 -7.64
C VAL A 4 22.60 -22.77 -8.67
N LYS A 5 22.20 -22.68 -9.92
CA LYS A 5 22.53 -23.64 -10.96
C LYS A 5 22.82 -22.99 -12.31
N ALA A 6 21.82 -22.30 -12.84
CA ALA A 6 21.90 -21.68 -14.15
C ALA A 6 20.93 -20.50 -14.23
N SER A 7 21.25 -19.53 -15.10
CA SER A 7 20.28 -18.59 -15.63
C SER A 7 19.74 -19.16 -16.93
N MET A 8 18.44 -19.15 -17.08
CA MET A 8 17.74 -19.67 -18.26
C MET A 8 17.05 -18.54 -19.00
N ALA A 9 16.84 -18.72 -20.29
CA ALA A 9 16.13 -17.78 -21.15
C ALA A 9 14.84 -18.41 -21.63
N MET A 10 13.73 -17.65 -21.55
CA MET A 10 12.50 -18.00 -22.23
C MET A 10 12.55 -17.57 -23.71
N PRO A 11 11.68 -18.10 -24.58
CA PRO A 11 11.71 -17.77 -26.02
C PRO A 11 11.52 -16.29 -26.35
N ASP A 12 10.96 -15.51 -25.44
CA ASP A 12 10.71 -14.08 -25.54
C ASP A 12 11.82 -13.21 -24.91
N ILE A 13 12.97 -13.79 -24.60
CA ILE A 13 14.08 -13.06 -23.98
C ILE A 13 14.52 -11.86 -24.81
N HIS A 14 14.66 -10.72 -24.14
CA HIS A 14 15.15 -9.49 -24.76
C HIS A 14 15.87 -8.58 -23.75
N TRP A 15 16.39 -7.48 -24.21
CA TRP A 15 17.16 -6.55 -23.41
C TRP A 15 16.40 -6.04 -22.19
N GLY A 16 17.02 -6.12 -21.02
CA GLY A 16 16.59 -5.52 -19.76
C GLY A 16 17.73 -4.74 -19.10
N TYR A 17 17.45 -4.05 -18.03
CA TYR A 17 18.45 -3.28 -17.29
C TYR A 17 19.00 -4.11 -16.13
N GLY A 18 20.20 -4.68 -16.32
CA GLY A 18 20.88 -5.49 -15.32
C GLY A 18 20.42 -6.94 -15.23
N PHE A 19 19.22 -7.27 -15.74
CA PHE A 19 18.71 -8.62 -15.93
C PHE A 19 17.86 -8.66 -17.20
N PRO A 20 17.98 -9.68 -18.06
CA PRO A 20 17.17 -9.76 -19.28
C PRO A 20 15.71 -10.02 -18.97
N ILE A 21 14.79 -9.36 -19.69
CA ILE A 21 13.37 -9.67 -19.66
C ILE A 21 13.16 -11.05 -20.30
N GLY A 22 12.32 -11.89 -19.71
CA GLY A 22 12.21 -13.30 -20.11
C GLY A 22 13.35 -14.19 -19.57
N GLY A 23 14.23 -13.64 -18.74
CA GLY A 23 15.24 -14.40 -18.01
C GLY A 23 14.65 -15.03 -16.73
N VAL A 24 15.14 -16.23 -16.39
CA VAL A 24 14.81 -16.92 -15.15
C VAL A 24 16.08 -17.36 -14.46
N ALA A 25 16.27 -16.99 -13.20
CA ALA A 25 17.39 -17.45 -12.40
C ALA A 25 16.93 -17.73 -10.96
N ALA A 26 17.40 -18.85 -10.39
CA ALA A 26 17.25 -19.12 -8.97
C ALA A 26 18.48 -18.58 -8.23
N MET A 27 18.26 -17.76 -7.22
CA MET A 27 19.31 -17.19 -6.39
C MET A 27 19.36 -17.90 -5.05
N ASP A 28 20.57 -18.09 -4.54
CA ASP A 28 20.79 -18.60 -3.19
C ASP A 28 20.30 -17.57 -2.16
N THR A 29 19.68 -18.01 -1.07
CA THR A 29 19.11 -17.12 -0.05
C THR A 29 20.15 -16.45 0.85
N LYS A 30 21.40 -16.95 0.87
CA LYS A 30 22.49 -16.41 1.69
C LYS A 30 23.53 -15.65 0.85
N GLU A 31 23.84 -16.16 -0.34
CA GLU A 31 24.90 -15.63 -1.20
C GLU A 31 24.35 -14.98 -2.48
N GLY A 32 23.06 -15.12 -2.73
CA GLY A 32 22.40 -14.54 -3.88
C GLY A 32 22.25 -13.03 -3.77
N VAL A 33 22.07 -12.40 -4.93
CA VAL A 33 21.77 -10.96 -5.01
C VAL A 33 20.28 -10.75 -5.26
N ILE A 34 19.72 -9.71 -4.68
CA ILE A 34 18.40 -9.23 -5.04
C ILE A 34 18.58 -8.31 -6.25
N SER A 35 18.06 -8.73 -7.40
CA SER A 35 18.04 -7.90 -8.60
C SER A 35 16.67 -7.26 -8.76
N PRO A 36 16.52 -5.95 -8.54
CA PRO A 36 15.24 -5.27 -8.79
C PRO A 36 14.76 -5.45 -10.23
N GLY A 37 15.68 -5.45 -11.19
CA GLY A 37 15.39 -5.72 -12.59
C GLY A 37 14.99 -7.16 -12.89
N GLY A 38 15.34 -8.11 -12.04
CA GLY A 38 14.92 -9.51 -12.15
C GLY A 38 13.50 -9.77 -11.62
N VAL A 39 12.99 -8.87 -10.79
CA VAL A 39 11.61 -8.95 -10.27
C VAL A 39 10.60 -8.34 -11.26
N GLY A 40 11.03 -7.43 -12.09
CA GLY A 40 10.25 -6.81 -13.17
C GLY A 40 10.59 -5.33 -13.33
N TYR A 41 10.64 -4.90 -14.58
CA TYR A 41 10.87 -3.50 -14.94
C TYR A 41 9.57 -2.71 -15.15
N ASP A 42 8.49 -3.38 -15.43
CA ASP A 42 7.15 -2.82 -15.49
C ASP A 42 6.57 -2.64 -14.08
N ILE A 43 7.32 -1.93 -13.25
CA ILE A 43 6.83 -1.50 -11.96
C ILE A 43 5.90 -0.32 -12.23
N ASN A 44 4.63 -0.65 -12.31
CA ASN A 44 3.56 0.33 -12.40
C ASN A 44 3.65 1.29 -11.23
N CYS A 45 3.76 2.58 -11.53
CA CYS A 45 3.96 3.59 -10.51
C CYS A 45 2.63 4.21 -10.11
N LEU A 46 2.47 4.41 -8.81
CA LEU A 46 1.45 5.28 -8.23
C LEU A 46 2.08 6.58 -7.78
N SER A 47 1.31 7.67 -7.82
CA SER A 47 1.72 8.96 -7.25
C SER A 47 2.00 8.82 -5.76
N GLY A 48 2.98 9.56 -5.27
CA GLY A 48 3.28 9.66 -3.83
C GLY A 48 2.10 10.15 -2.99
N GLU A 49 1.15 10.87 -3.61
CA GLU A 49 -0.09 11.32 -2.94
C GLU A 49 -1.10 10.17 -2.73
N THR A 50 -0.93 9.05 -3.43
CA THR A 50 -1.81 7.89 -3.26
C THR A 50 -1.69 7.35 -1.84
N ALA A 51 -2.84 7.19 -1.19
CA ALA A 51 -2.91 6.66 0.16
C ALA A 51 -3.21 5.17 0.15
N VAL A 52 -2.38 4.40 0.85
CA VAL A 52 -2.59 2.98 1.11
C VAL A 52 -3.18 2.77 2.50
N LEU A 53 -3.95 1.71 2.66
CA LEU A 53 -4.60 1.39 3.92
C LEU A 53 -3.66 0.56 4.79
N HIS A 54 -3.35 1.08 5.97
CA HIS A 54 -2.58 0.36 6.98
C HIS A 54 -3.44 -0.74 7.64
N ARG A 55 -2.80 -1.79 8.18
CA ARG A 55 -3.50 -2.89 8.85
C ARG A 55 -4.44 -2.46 9.98
N LEU A 56 -4.11 -1.34 10.65
CA LEU A 56 -4.91 -0.77 11.74
C LEU A 56 -6.04 0.17 11.27
N GLY A 57 -6.30 0.27 9.93
CA GLY A 57 -7.43 1.01 9.39
C GLY A 57 -7.19 2.47 9.03
N TYR A 58 -6.06 3.05 9.38
CA TYR A 58 -5.72 4.41 8.93
C TYR A 58 -5.03 4.40 7.55
N ARG A 59 -5.05 5.53 6.87
CA ARG A 59 -4.42 5.70 5.56
C ARG A 59 -3.10 6.43 5.69
N ARG A 60 -2.13 6.03 4.86
CA ARG A 60 -0.81 6.66 4.78
C ARG A 60 -0.43 6.89 3.33
N ARG A 61 0.13 8.07 3.03
CA ARG A 61 0.61 8.39 1.67
C ARG A 61 1.85 7.56 1.34
N LEU A 62 1.98 7.16 0.07
CA LEU A 62 3.15 6.45 -0.41
C LEU A 62 4.42 7.28 -0.24
N SER A 63 4.37 8.60 -0.45
CA SER A 63 5.49 9.51 -0.20
C SER A 63 6.02 9.41 1.23
N ASP A 64 5.11 9.40 2.23
CA ASP A 64 5.50 9.32 3.65
C ASP A 64 6.18 7.99 3.98
N ILE A 65 5.70 6.89 3.37
CA ILE A 65 6.29 5.57 3.55
C ILE A 65 7.71 5.54 3.00
N VAL A 66 7.91 6.07 1.78
CA VAL A 66 9.21 6.10 1.10
C VAL A 66 10.19 7.02 1.82
N GLU A 67 9.79 8.24 2.16
CA GLU A 67 10.66 9.25 2.77
C GLU A 67 11.10 8.88 4.19
N LYS A 68 10.21 8.24 4.94
CA LYS A 68 10.49 7.84 6.33
C LYS A 68 10.97 6.40 6.46
N SER A 69 11.17 5.69 5.33
CA SER A 69 11.59 4.27 5.31
C SER A 69 10.74 3.40 6.25
N LEU A 70 9.43 3.60 6.23
CA LEU A 70 8.51 2.91 7.13
C LEU A 70 8.33 1.45 6.70
N THR A 71 8.40 0.55 7.65
CA THR A 71 8.21 -0.90 7.47
C THR A 71 6.81 -1.34 7.89
N ASP A 72 5.83 -0.50 7.59
CA ASP A 72 4.44 -0.74 8.00
C ASP A 72 3.80 -1.93 7.28
N ASP A 73 2.85 -2.54 7.97
CA ASP A 73 1.94 -3.51 7.36
C ASP A 73 0.80 -2.78 6.64
N VAL A 74 0.58 -3.12 5.39
CA VAL A 74 -0.53 -2.61 4.59
C VAL A 74 -1.58 -3.69 4.38
N ARG A 75 -2.84 -3.28 4.24
CA ARG A 75 -3.91 -4.18 3.82
C ARG A 75 -3.79 -4.43 2.34
N CYS A 76 -3.76 -5.69 1.96
CA CYS A 76 -3.70 -6.12 0.57
C CYS A 76 -4.68 -7.25 0.31
N TYR A 77 -5.08 -7.38 -0.96
CA TYR A 77 -5.98 -8.43 -1.42
C TYR A 77 -5.16 -9.57 -2.03
N ARG A 78 -5.37 -10.78 -1.55
CA ARG A 78 -4.72 -11.97 -2.10
C ARG A 78 -5.60 -12.57 -3.20
N LEU A 79 -5.14 -12.52 -4.45
CA LEU A 79 -5.89 -13.00 -5.62
C LEU A 79 -6.12 -14.52 -5.60
N ASN A 80 -5.13 -15.30 -5.14
CA ASN A 80 -5.22 -16.77 -5.12
C ASN A 80 -6.15 -17.30 -4.01
N GLN A 81 -6.38 -16.51 -3.00
CA GLN A 81 -7.29 -16.78 -1.89
C GLN A 81 -8.03 -15.48 -1.64
N PRO A 82 -9.23 -15.28 -2.25
CA PRO A 82 -9.95 -14.00 -2.17
C PRO A 82 -10.16 -13.53 -0.73
N GLN A 83 -9.15 -12.90 -0.16
CA GLN A 83 -9.11 -12.47 1.23
C GLN A 83 -8.28 -11.21 1.37
N ILE A 84 -8.76 -10.28 2.19
CA ILE A 84 -7.99 -9.13 2.63
C ILE A 84 -7.12 -9.56 3.80
N GLN A 85 -5.82 -9.26 3.72
CA GLN A 85 -4.86 -9.57 4.78
C GLN A 85 -3.88 -8.40 4.97
N ALA A 86 -3.19 -8.39 6.10
CA ALA A 86 -2.04 -7.52 6.30
C ALA A 86 -0.80 -8.17 5.68
N ALA A 87 0.02 -7.35 5.04
CA ALA A 87 1.34 -7.76 4.53
C ALA A 87 2.36 -6.66 4.81
N ALA A 88 3.55 -7.07 5.22
CA ALA A 88 4.67 -6.16 5.41
C ALA A 88 5.15 -5.60 4.06
N ILE A 89 5.55 -4.33 4.07
CA ILE A 89 6.18 -3.71 2.90
C ILE A 89 7.59 -4.29 2.78
N ALA A 90 7.83 -5.05 1.71
CA ALA A 90 9.12 -5.67 1.46
C ALA A 90 10.19 -4.69 0.96
N ALA A 91 9.78 -3.72 0.15
CA ALA A 91 10.65 -2.69 -0.39
C ALA A 91 9.85 -1.48 -0.87
N THR A 92 10.49 -0.34 -0.91
CA THR A 92 9.96 0.89 -1.50
C THR A 92 10.86 1.34 -2.65
N LEU A 93 10.24 1.84 -3.72
CA LEU A 93 10.95 2.34 -4.87
C LEU A 93 10.37 3.70 -5.30
N ARG A 94 11.24 4.66 -5.57
CA ARG A 94 10.87 5.95 -6.15
C ARG A 94 11.43 6.05 -7.57
N LYS A 95 10.55 6.27 -8.52
CA LYS A 95 10.90 6.38 -9.95
C LYS A 95 10.21 7.59 -10.58
N ARG A 96 10.84 8.20 -11.58
CA ARG A 96 10.15 9.16 -12.45
C ARG A 96 9.32 8.39 -13.46
N PRO A 97 8.04 8.78 -13.68
CA PRO A 97 7.22 8.12 -14.68
C PRO A 97 7.82 8.29 -16.08
N THR A 98 7.79 7.24 -16.87
CA THR A 98 8.21 7.24 -18.28
C THR A 98 7.01 7.21 -19.23
N THR A 99 5.81 7.01 -18.69
CA THR A 99 4.53 6.96 -19.40
C THR A 99 3.59 8.04 -18.89
N SER A 100 2.45 8.22 -19.54
CA SER A 100 1.40 9.16 -19.12
C SER A 100 0.93 8.83 -17.71
N VAL A 101 0.71 9.87 -16.92
CA VAL A 101 0.13 9.78 -15.58
C VAL A 101 -1.34 10.13 -15.69
N LEU A 102 -2.20 9.26 -15.18
CA LEU A 102 -3.65 9.38 -15.25
C LEU A 102 -4.25 9.38 -13.83
N GLU A 103 -5.34 10.09 -13.68
CA GLU A 103 -6.14 10.07 -12.46
C GLU A 103 -7.40 9.25 -12.66
N LEU A 104 -7.64 8.30 -11.79
CA LEU A 104 -8.90 7.56 -11.66
C LEU A 104 -9.67 8.08 -10.45
N THR A 105 -10.91 8.51 -10.68
CA THR A 105 -11.83 8.89 -9.61
C THR A 105 -13.04 7.97 -9.64
N THR A 106 -13.33 7.32 -8.51
CA THR A 106 -14.50 6.45 -8.38
C THR A 106 -15.75 7.24 -8.02
N VAL A 107 -16.92 6.65 -8.21
CA VAL A 107 -18.22 7.25 -7.80
C VAL A 107 -18.30 7.54 -6.29
N THR A 108 -17.48 6.84 -5.49
CA THR A 108 -17.37 7.05 -4.04
C THR A 108 -16.37 8.14 -3.67
N GLY A 109 -15.79 8.85 -4.64
CA GLY A 109 -14.82 9.93 -4.43
C GLY A 109 -13.39 9.46 -4.13
N ARG A 110 -13.09 8.17 -4.26
CA ARG A 110 -11.70 7.69 -4.12
C ARG A 110 -10.89 8.09 -5.34
N ARG A 111 -9.72 8.67 -5.11
CA ARG A 111 -8.80 9.13 -6.17
C ARG A 111 -7.51 8.34 -6.12
N ILE A 112 -7.07 7.89 -7.28
CA ILE A 112 -5.79 7.21 -7.46
C ILE A 112 -5.12 7.81 -8.69
N ILE A 113 -3.86 8.20 -8.54
CA ILE A 113 -3.05 8.74 -9.62
C ILE A 113 -1.93 7.74 -9.88
N GLY A 114 -1.85 7.26 -11.11
CA GLY A 114 -0.87 6.26 -11.51
C GLY A 114 -0.45 6.37 -12.95
N THR A 115 0.53 5.59 -13.34
CA THR A 115 0.94 5.46 -14.74
C THR A 115 -0.13 4.71 -15.54
N ALA A 116 -0.22 4.98 -16.83
CA ALA A 116 -1.25 4.39 -17.70
C ALA A 116 -1.21 2.86 -17.74
N ASP A 117 -0.06 2.27 -17.48
CA ASP A 117 0.18 0.84 -17.40
C ASP A 117 -0.13 0.21 -16.03
N HIS A 118 -0.57 1.01 -15.04
CA HIS A 118 -0.93 0.50 -13.72
C HIS A 118 -2.16 -0.42 -13.79
N PRO A 119 -2.08 -1.68 -13.30
CA PRO A 119 -3.19 -2.62 -13.39
C PRO A 119 -4.23 -2.38 -12.30
N PHE A 120 -5.49 -2.45 -12.69
CA PHE A 120 -6.65 -2.44 -11.80
C PHE A 120 -7.41 -3.74 -11.92
N LEU A 121 -7.83 -4.29 -10.79
CA LEU A 121 -8.71 -5.43 -10.76
C LEU A 121 -10.13 -5.00 -11.14
N THR A 122 -10.68 -5.64 -12.17
CA THR A 122 -12.05 -5.44 -12.65
C THR A 122 -12.81 -6.78 -12.61
N PRO A 123 -14.13 -6.81 -12.80
CA PRO A 123 -14.88 -8.06 -12.93
C PRO A 123 -14.37 -8.96 -14.07
N ALA A 124 -13.78 -8.38 -15.10
CA ALA A 124 -13.19 -9.10 -16.24
C ALA A 124 -11.70 -9.47 -16.05
N GLY A 125 -11.15 -9.28 -14.85
CA GLY A 125 -9.73 -9.50 -14.55
C GLY A 125 -8.93 -8.21 -14.50
N MET A 126 -7.60 -8.32 -14.60
CA MET A 126 -6.71 -7.15 -14.55
C MET A 126 -6.78 -6.35 -15.83
N ARG A 127 -7.00 -5.04 -15.72
CA ARG A 127 -6.99 -4.08 -16.83
C ARG A 127 -6.07 -2.90 -16.50
N LEU A 128 -5.39 -2.38 -17.51
CA LEU A 128 -4.49 -1.22 -17.35
C LEU A 128 -5.31 0.07 -17.15
N LEU A 129 -4.81 0.97 -16.31
CA LEU A 129 -5.45 2.26 -16.04
C LEU A 129 -5.77 3.02 -17.34
N GLY A 130 -4.83 3.04 -18.29
CA GLY A 130 -5.02 3.72 -19.58
C GLY A 130 -6.07 3.09 -20.51
N SER A 131 -6.56 1.87 -20.19
CA SER A 131 -7.63 1.19 -20.94
C SER A 131 -9.00 1.29 -20.28
N LEU A 132 -9.07 1.86 -19.07
CA LEU A 132 -10.32 2.04 -18.37
C LEU A 132 -11.11 3.22 -18.93
N GLN A 133 -12.42 3.11 -18.91
CA GLN A 133 -13.37 4.15 -19.33
C GLN A 133 -14.31 4.52 -18.19
N ALA A 134 -14.90 5.70 -18.28
CA ALA A 134 -15.92 6.11 -17.33
C ALA A 134 -17.09 5.12 -17.35
N GLY A 135 -17.46 4.63 -16.17
CA GLY A 135 -18.47 3.59 -15.99
C GLY A 135 -17.91 2.19 -15.79
N ASP A 136 -16.61 1.96 -16.04
CA ASP A 136 -15.97 0.68 -15.73
C ASP A 136 -15.95 0.44 -14.21
N ALA A 137 -16.25 -0.81 -13.81
CA ALA A 137 -16.17 -1.21 -12.41
C ALA A 137 -14.73 -1.62 -12.05
N VAL A 138 -14.23 -1.10 -10.95
CA VAL A 138 -12.92 -1.46 -10.38
C VAL A 138 -13.10 -1.97 -8.95
N ALA A 139 -12.26 -2.93 -8.56
CA ALA A 139 -12.26 -3.44 -7.19
C ALA A 139 -11.85 -2.33 -6.22
N ALA A 140 -12.58 -2.24 -5.12
CA ALA A 140 -12.29 -1.35 -4.01
C ALA A 140 -12.37 -2.13 -2.70
N ASP A 141 -11.54 -1.75 -1.72
CA ASP A 141 -11.67 -2.30 -0.37
C ASP A 141 -13.05 -1.92 0.18
N PRO A 142 -13.90 -2.88 0.55
CA PRO A 142 -15.20 -2.59 1.11
C PRO A 142 -15.02 -1.83 2.41
N PHE A 143 -15.80 -0.79 2.61
CA PHE A 143 -15.97 -0.21 3.92
C PHE A 143 -16.99 -1.07 4.67
N GLU A 144 -16.49 -2.04 5.40
CA GLU A 144 -17.27 -2.68 6.44
C GLU A 144 -17.34 -1.65 7.57
N GLY A 145 -18.49 -1.03 7.74
CA GLY A 145 -18.74 -0.13 8.86
C GLY A 145 -18.40 -0.85 10.17
N VAL A 146 -18.00 -0.10 11.18
CA VAL A 146 -17.85 -0.65 12.52
C VAL A 146 -19.20 -1.23 12.93
N CYS A 147 -19.23 -2.52 13.32
CA CYS A 147 -20.42 -3.11 13.91
C CYS A 147 -20.88 -2.22 15.06
N TYR A 148 -22.12 -1.72 14.97
CA TYR A 148 -22.68 -0.91 16.05
C TYR A 148 -22.87 -1.83 17.26
N GLU A 149 -22.10 -1.59 18.28
CA GLU A 149 -22.33 -2.15 19.60
C GLU A 149 -23.03 -1.09 20.46
N ARG A 150 -24.04 -1.52 21.20
CA ARG A 150 -24.70 -0.62 22.14
C ARG A 150 -23.66 -0.13 23.14
N PRO A 151 -23.49 1.19 23.32
CA PRO A 151 -22.51 1.70 24.26
C PRO A 151 -22.65 1.06 25.64
N SER A 152 -21.55 0.61 26.21
CA SER A 152 -21.52 0.18 27.60
C SER A 152 -21.97 1.34 28.49
N ARG A 153 -22.73 1.03 29.54
CA ARG A 153 -23.04 2.00 30.58
C ARG A 153 -21.93 2.15 31.63
N ASN A 154 -20.87 1.34 31.48
CA ASN A 154 -19.73 1.44 32.36
C ASN A 154 -18.99 2.76 32.06
N VAL A 155 -18.85 3.57 33.06
CA VAL A 155 -17.97 4.74 33.00
C VAL A 155 -16.55 4.20 33.08
N LEU A 156 -15.77 4.41 32.02
CA LEU A 156 -14.35 3.99 31.97
C LEU A 156 -13.42 5.08 32.54
N VAL A 157 -13.85 6.31 32.41
CA VAL A 157 -13.14 7.49 32.91
C VAL A 157 -14.23 8.45 33.41
N ASP A 158 -14.21 8.76 34.68
CA ASP A 158 -15.15 9.71 35.26
C ASP A 158 -14.48 11.09 35.45
N GLU A 159 -15.23 12.02 36.04
CA GLU A 159 -14.73 13.40 36.26
C GLU A 159 -13.57 13.44 37.26
N GLU A 160 -13.55 12.54 38.24
CA GLU A 160 -12.51 12.45 39.24
C GLU A 160 -11.20 11.93 38.63
N ASP A 161 -11.31 10.92 37.75
CA ASP A 161 -10.18 10.41 36.97
C ASP A 161 -9.55 11.51 36.10
N VAL A 162 -10.39 12.31 35.41
CA VAL A 162 -9.92 13.42 34.57
C VAL A 162 -9.25 14.51 35.41
N ARG A 163 -9.81 14.87 36.55
CA ARG A 163 -9.23 15.83 37.49
C ARG A 163 -7.89 15.35 38.01
N GLY A 164 -7.80 14.08 38.42
CA GLY A 164 -6.56 13.48 38.89
C GLY A 164 -5.48 13.48 37.81
N PHE A 165 -5.84 13.14 36.58
CA PHE A 165 -4.91 13.14 35.44
C PHE A 165 -4.38 14.53 35.07
N LEU A 166 -5.23 15.55 35.12
CA LEU A 166 -4.86 16.94 34.80
C LEU A 166 -4.24 17.68 35.97
N ASN A 167 -4.10 17.07 37.16
CA ASN A 167 -3.65 17.75 38.40
C ASN A 167 -4.45 19.03 38.71
N LEU A 168 -5.73 19.04 38.31
CA LEU A 168 -6.62 20.16 38.60
C LEU A 168 -7.08 20.07 40.03
N ASP A 169 -6.22 20.54 40.95
CA ASP A 169 -6.58 20.72 42.37
C ASP A 169 -7.61 21.85 42.50
N PRO A 170 -8.83 21.59 43.03
CA PRO A 170 -9.85 22.65 43.18
C PRO A 170 -9.45 23.81 44.07
N GLY A 171 -8.27 23.72 44.75
CA GLY A 171 -7.74 24.77 45.58
C GLY A 171 -6.82 25.78 44.89
N ASN A 172 -6.48 25.58 43.61
CA ASN A 172 -5.44 26.37 42.95
C ASN A 172 -5.96 27.32 41.85
N THR A 173 -7.22 27.75 41.93
CA THR A 173 -7.81 28.71 40.99
C THR A 173 -7.78 30.17 41.47
N GLU A 174 -7.09 30.49 42.58
CA GLU A 174 -6.88 31.86 43.01
C GLU A 174 -5.37 32.13 43.12
N GLU A 175 -4.71 32.43 42.04
CA GLU A 175 -3.53 33.30 41.97
C GLU A 175 -2.95 33.30 40.54
N ASN A 176 -3.61 34.05 39.67
CA ASN A 176 -2.98 34.72 38.52
C ASN A 176 -4.04 35.60 37.84
N ALA A 177 -4.36 36.72 38.49
CA ALA A 177 -4.97 37.88 37.88
C ALA A 177 -3.91 38.98 37.71
#